data_160b109118866767cbfe63b3101c7222
#
_entry.id   160b109118866767cbfe63b3101c7222
#
_cell.length_a   1.000
_cell.length_b   1.000
_cell.length_c   1.000
_cell.angle_alpha   90.00
_cell.angle_beta   90.00
_cell.angle_gamma   90.00
#
_symmetry.space_group_name_H-M   'P 1'
#
loop_
_entity.id
_entity.type
_entity.pdbx_description
1 polymer ?
#
loop_
_entity_poly.entity_id
_entity_poly.type
_entity_poly.pdbx_seq_one_letter_code
_entity_poly.pdbx_strand_id
1 'polypeptide(L)'
;MKSIAERMTIPQLIVYVSKFMFENDLTDIAGGNISARDGDVLYMTPTLAGNQWHWNIDTDDIVSGPVTKIDDLKQDPRFTREGLSHLAIYKAFPYVGAVIHAHPKYINPFVACSKTIPPMLSASMQFGELQYHAEAAHYSQDQAEKIVDVLKSQEERMQKKAAAVLMPRHGIIVASMNLMTALDCVQRMNTNAFTVLAQKWLE
;
A
#
# COMPACT_ATOMS: atom_id res chain seq x y z
N MET A 1 5.73 -19.62 -19.01
CA MET A 1 6.82 -18.72 -18.53
C MET A 1 6.50 -18.39 -17.07
N LYS A 2 7.49 -18.48 -16.15
CA LYS A 2 7.27 -18.10 -14.74
C LYS A 2 7.05 -16.60 -14.64
N SER A 3 6.08 -16.18 -13.81
CA SER A 3 5.83 -14.76 -13.48
C SER A 3 7.02 -14.15 -12.71
N ILE A 4 7.06 -12.82 -12.58
CA ILE A 4 8.07 -12.13 -11.77
C ILE A 4 8.06 -12.64 -10.33
N ALA A 5 6.88 -12.77 -9.72
CA ALA A 5 6.73 -13.26 -8.35
C ALA A 5 7.28 -14.69 -8.15
N GLU A 6 7.15 -15.58 -9.15
CA GLU A 6 7.65 -16.94 -9.07
C GLU A 6 9.17 -17.06 -9.25
N ARG A 7 9.86 -15.96 -9.54
CA ARG A 7 11.32 -15.91 -9.77
C ARG A 7 12.08 -15.24 -8.63
N MET A 8 11.39 -14.61 -7.68
CA MET A 8 11.96 -13.80 -6.62
C MET A 8 11.53 -14.29 -5.26
N THR A 9 12.39 -14.17 -4.27
CA THR A 9 12.02 -14.25 -2.85
C THR A 9 11.19 -13.02 -2.48
N ILE A 10 10.48 -13.05 -1.35
CA ILE A 10 9.67 -11.90 -0.90
C ILE A 10 10.53 -10.64 -0.69
N PRO A 11 11.71 -10.67 -0.04
CA PRO A 11 12.58 -9.49 0.02
C PRO A 11 12.96 -8.94 -1.36
N GLN A 12 13.36 -9.79 -2.29
CA GLN A 12 13.69 -9.38 -3.67
C GLN A 12 12.48 -8.75 -4.38
N LEU A 13 11.29 -9.30 -4.17
CA LEU A 13 10.05 -8.78 -4.75
C LEU A 13 9.68 -7.41 -4.16
N ILE A 14 9.86 -7.20 -2.85
CA ILE A 14 9.67 -5.88 -2.20
C ILE A 14 10.62 -4.85 -2.81
N VAL A 15 11.91 -5.16 -2.93
CA VAL A 15 12.90 -4.28 -3.56
C VAL A 15 12.51 -3.93 -5.00
N TYR A 16 12.14 -4.93 -5.80
CA TYR A 16 11.67 -4.73 -7.17
C TYR A 16 10.44 -3.83 -7.24
N VAL A 17 9.42 -4.09 -6.41
CA VAL A 17 8.18 -3.32 -6.39
C VAL A 17 8.42 -1.89 -5.91
N SER A 18 9.26 -1.67 -4.90
CA SER A 18 9.65 -0.35 -4.41
C SER A 18 10.24 0.52 -5.51
N LYS A 19 11.23 -0.02 -6.22
CA LYS A 19 11.88 0.65 -7.34
C LYS A 19 10.90 0.91 -8.49
N PHE A 20 10.13 -0.11 -8.89
CA PHE A 20 9.12 0.02 -9.92
C PHE A 20 8.11 1.12 -9.60
N MET A 21 7.63 1.19 -8.36
CA MET A 21 6.66 2.22 -7.93
C MET A 21 7.26 3.61 -8.02
N PHE A 22 8.49 3.80 -7.60
CA PHE A 22 9.17 5.10 -7.67
C PHE A 22 9.41 5.53 -9.13
N GLU A 23 9.92 4.65 -9.98
CA GLU A 23 10.18 4.92 -11.40
C GLU A 23 8.89 5.20 -12.22
N ASN A 24 7.71 4.82 -11.71
CA ASN A 24 6.42 4.98 -12.39
C ASN A 24 5.48 5.97 -11.70
N ASP A 25 5.99 6.88 -10.88
CA ASP A 25 5.20 7.90 -10.17
C ASP A 25 4.06 7.32 -9.30
N LEU A 26 4.21 6.08 -8.82
CA LEU A 26 3.26 5.43 -7.91
C LEU A 26 3.59 5.68 -6.43
N THR A 27 4.75 6.24 -6.16
CA THR A 27 5.18 6.78 -4.86
C THR A 27 6.22 7.87 -5.10
N ASP A 28 6.63 8.56 -4.04
CA ASP A 28 7.57 9.68 -4.10
C ASP A 28 8.69 9.53 -3.04
N ILE A 29 9.51 10.57 -2.88
CA ILE A 29 10.56 10.60 -1.85
C ILE A 29 10.04 10.95 -0.45
N ALA A 30 8.83 11.50 -0.34
CA ALA A 30 8.29 11.95 0.94
C ALA A 30 7.80 10.77 1.81
N GLY A 31 7.39 9.68 1.19
CA GLY A 31 6.88 8.54 1.94
C GLY A 31 6.49 7.33 1.08
N GLY A 32 5.77 6.46 1.73
CA GLY A 32 5.41 5.16 1.21
C GLY A 32 6.17 4.05 1.94
N ASN A 33 5.60 2.88 1.94
CA ASN A 33 6.22 1.67 2.47
C ASN A 33 5.47 0.43 2.00
N ILE A 34 6.17 -0.68 1.96
CA ILE A 34 5.68 -1.95 1.46
C ILE A 34 5.98 -3.01 2.50
N SER A 35 5.00 -3.88 2.74
CA SER A 35 5.25 -5.12 3.46
C SER A 35 4.61 -6.29 2.75
N ALA A 36 5.22 -7.47 2.90
CA ALA A 36 4.67 -8.73 2.44
C ALA A 36 5.13 -9.87 3.34
N ARG A 37 4.34 -10.93 3.40
CA ARG A 37 4.68 -12.12 4.20
C ARG A 37 4.99 -13.32 3.32
N ASP A 38 5.90 -14.14 3.82
CA ASP A 38 6.19 -15.48 3.31
C ASP A 38 6.01 -16.47 4.48
N GLY A 39 4.93 -17.24 4.42
CA GLY A 39 4.52 -18.10 5.52
C GLY A 39 4.38 -17.30 6.83
N ASP A 40 5.22 -17.62 7.81
CA ASP A 40 5.19 -17.03 9.14
C ASP A 40 6.16 -15.85 9.32
N VAL A 41 6.78 -15.37 8.26
CA VAL A 41 7.71 -14.22 8.30
C VAL A 41 7.09 -13.03 7.57
N LEU A 42 7.07 -11.87 8.23
CA LEU A 42 6.73 -10.58 7.64
C LEU A 42 8.02 -9.84 7.27
N TYR A 43 8.02 -9.28 6.08
CA TYR A 43 9.07 -8.42 5.53
C TYR A 43 8.53 -7.03 5.26
N MET A 44 9.34 -5.98 5.50
CA MET A 44 8.90 -4.59 5.37
C MET A 44 10.05 -3.70 4.91
N THR A 45 9.77 -2.74 4.04
CA THR A 45 10.75 -1.70 3.68
C THR A 45 11.20 -0.90 4.90
N PRO A 46 12.47 -0.48 4.96
CA PRO A 46 12.96 0.33 6.07
C PRO A 46 12.30 1.71 6.08
N THR A 47 12.28 2.34 7.24
CA THR A 47 11.84 3.74 7.37
C THR A 47 12.70 4.66 6.50
N LEU A 48 12.10 5.72 5.96
CA LEU A 48 12.77 6.74 5.14
C LEU A 48 13.40 6.23 3.83
N ALA A 49 12.99 5.05 3.33
CA ALA A 49 13.51 4.46 2.09
C ALA A 49 13.46 5.44 0.90
N GLY A 50 12.36 6.19 0.75
CA GLY A 50 12.23 7.22 -0.29
C GLY A 50 13.15 8.42 -0.05
N ASN A 51 13.18 8.95 1.17
CA ASN A 51 13.89 10.19 1.48
C ASN A 51 15.41 10.03 1.49
N GLN A 52 15.92 8.95 2.11
CA GLN A 52 17.36 8.77 2.28
C GLN A 52 18.03 8.07 1.09
N TRP A 53 17.33 7.14 0.45
CA TRP A 53 17.93 6.29 -0.60
C TRP A 53 17.22 6.39 -1.96
N HIS A 54 16.20 7.24 -2.10
CA HIS A 54 15.40 7.35 -3.33
C HIS A 54 14.93 5.97 -3.83
N TRP A 55 14.52 5.12 -2.87
CA TRP A 55 14.10 3.74 -3.09
C TRP A 55 15.19 2.79 -3.64
N ASN A 56 16.45 3.23 -3.63
CA ASN A 56 17.59 2.38 -3.99
C ASN A 56 18.04 1.57 -2.76
N ILE A 57 17.19 0.67 -2.35
CA ILE A 57 17.37 -0.28 -1.25
C ILE A 57 17.69 -1.67 -1.81
N ASP A 58 18.26 -2.53 -0.98
CA ASP A 58 18.47 -3.94 -1.32
C ASP A 58 17.83 -4.88 -0.27
N THR A 59 18.05 -6.19 -0.41
CA THR A 59 17.43 -7.19 0.46
C THR A 59 17.92 -7.14 1.90
N ASP A 60 19.13 -6.63 2.15
CA ASP A 60 19.71 -6.52 3.50
C ASP A 60 19.12 -5.35 4.28
N ASP A 61 18.53 -4.37 3.57
CA ASP A 61 17.83 -3.25 4.19
C ASP A 61 16.44 -3.64 4.72
N ILE A 62 15.88 -4.75 4.25
CA ILE A 62 14.51 -5.17 4.59
C ILE A 62 14.42 -5.57 6.06
N VAL A 63 13.49 -4.94 6.79
CA VAL A 63 13.12 -5.32 8.15
C VAL A 63 12.28 -6.59 8.11
N SER A 64 12.58 -7.56 8.97
CA SER A 64 11.81 -8.81 8.99
C SER A 64 11.66 -9.38 10.40
N GLY A 65 10.57 -10.13 10.60
CA GLY A 65 10.32 -10.84 11.85
C GLY A 65 9.12 -11.78 11.75
N PRO A 66 8.96 -12.67 12.76
CA PRO A 66 7.88 -13.65 12.74
C PRO A 66 6.51 -12.98 12.94
N VAL A 67 5.51 -13.42 12.18
CA VAL A 67 4.11 -12.92 12.28
C VAL A 67 3.55 -13.17 13.69
N THR A 68 3.95 -14.24 14.36
CA THR A 68 3.52 -14.55 15.74
C THR A 68 4.04 -13.54 16.77
N LYS A 69 5.08 -12.78 16.43
CA LYS A 69 5.67 -11.71 17.25
C LYS A 69 5.73 -10.39 16.48
N ILE A 70 4.68 -10.12 15.72
CA ILE A 70 4.63 -8.97 14.80
C ILE A 70 4.86 -7.62 15.50
N ASP A 71 4.52 -7.50 16.78
CA ASP A 71 4.75 -6.29 17.58
C ASP A 71 6.23 -6.06 17.91
N ASP A 72 7.07 -7.10 17.89
CA ASP A 72 8.51 -6.97 18.15
C ASP A 72 9.21 -6.20 17.03
N LEU A 73 8.64 -6.17 15.81
CA LEU A 73 9.14 -5.35 14.70
C LEU A 73 9.23 -3.87 15.05
N LYS A 74 8.38 -3.37 15.96
CA LYS A 74 8.43 -1.98 16.44
C LYS A 74 9.73 -1.62 17.17
N GLN A 75 10.50 -2.62 17.59
CA GLN A 75 11.78 -2.43 18.29
C GLN A 75 12.96 -2.26 17.31
N ASP A 76 12.78 -2.63 16.03
CA ASP A 76 13.81 -2.39 15.00
C ASP A 76 13.85 -0.87 14.70
N PRO A 77 15.02 -0.21 14.82
CA PRO A 77 15.15 1.22 14.54
C PRO A 77 14.81 1.59 13.08
N ARG A 78 14.80 0.61 12.17
CA ARG A 78 14.40 0.78 10.78
C ARG A 78 12.90 0.59 10.55
N PHE A 79 12.12 0.31 11.61
CA PHE A 79 10.67 0.13 11.49
C PHE A 79 10.01 1.36 10.88
N THR A 80 9.20 1.16 9.84
CA THR A 80 8.59 2.27 9.11
C THR A 80 7.51 3.00 9.92
N ARG A 81 7.38 4.30 9.70
CA ARG A 81 6.43 5.17 10.42
C ARG A 81 4.98 4.73 10.27
N GLU A 82 4.58 4.25 9.09
CA GLU A 82 3.24 3.69 8.82
C GLU A 82 3.09 2.22 9.28
N GLY A 83 4.13 1.65 9.86
CA GLY A 83 4.15 0.25 10.27
C GLY A 83 2.99 -0.15 11.17
N LEU A 84 2.46 0.76 12.02
CA LEU A 84 1.29 0.49 12.86
C LEU A 84 0.06 0.11 12.02
N SER A 85 -0.18 0.82 10.92
CA SER A 85 -1.28 0.53 9.99
C SER A 85 -1.10 -0.85 9.34
N HIS A 86 0.13 -1.18 8.89
CA HIS A 86 0.43 -2.50 8.35
C HIS A 86 0.18 -3.62 9.37
N LEU A 87 0.73 -3.48 10.60
CA LEU A 87 0.54 -4.48 11.64
C LEU A 87 -0.94 -4.66 12.02
N ALA A 88 -1.71 -3.57 12.09
CA ALA A 88 -3.14 -3.63 12.38
C ALA A 88 -3.90 -4.40 11.29
N ILE A 89 -3.56 -4.19 10.01
CA ILE A 89 -4.17 -4.91 8.89
C ILE A 89 -3.85 -6.41 8.98
N TYR A 90 -2.58 -6.80 9.19
CA TYR A 90 -2.24 -8.23 9.32
C TYR A 90 -2.89 -8.91 10.52
N LYS A 91 -3.08 -8.19 11.63
CA LYS A 91 -3.78 -8.71 12.82
C LYS A 91 -5.27 -8.89 12.56
N ALA A 92 -5.91 -7.92 11.88
CA ALA A 92 -7.34 -7.95 11.58
C ALA A 92 -7.69 -8.97 10.48
N PHE A 93 -6.79 -9.16 9.52
CA PHE A 93 -7.02 -9.98 8.33
C PHE A 93 -5.86 -10.98 8.13
N PRO A 94 -5.86 -12.13 8.82
CA PRO A 94 -4.75 -13.09 8.78
C PRO A 94 -4.43 -13.67 7.39
N TYR A 95 -5.35 -13.58 6.44
CA TYR A 95 -5.17 -14.01 5.05
C TYR A 95 -4.46 -12.97 4.18
N VAL A 96 -4.31 -11.72 4.65
CA VAL A 96 -3.58 -10.69 3.90
C VAL A 96 -2.11 -11.07 3.81
N GLY A 97 -1.60 -11.08 2.59
CA GLY A 97 -0.21 -11.42 2.28
C GLY A 97 0.66 -10.21 1.95
N ALA A 98 0.05 -9.04 1.63
CA ALA A 98 0.82 -7.83 1.34
C ALA A 98 0.02 -6.55 1.63
N VAL A 99 0.74 -5.50 2.04
CA VAL A 99 0.24 -4.14 2.24
C VAL A 99 1.18 -3.15 1.58
N ILE A 100 0.63 -2.22 0.81
CA ILE A 100 1.35 -1.09 0.20
C ILE A 100 0.74 0.20 0.71
N HIS A 101 1.54 1.07 1.31
CA HIS A 101 1.23 2.49 1.46
C HIS A 101 2.02 3.29 0.43
N ALA A 102 1.38 4.24 -0.24
CA ALA A 102 1.99 4.98 -1.35
C ALA A 102 1.38 6.37 -1.54
N HIS A 103 2.11 7.22 -2.30
CA HIS A 103 1.70 8.57 -2.69
C HIS A 103 1.59 8.69 -4.22
N PRO A 104 0.66 7.98 -4.89
CA PRO A 104 0.59 7.98 -6.34
C PRO A 104 0.22 9.34 -6.90
N LYS A 105 0.92 9.77 -7.93
CA LYS A 105 0.87 11.11 -8.51
C LYS A 105 -0.54 11.61 -8.81
N TYR A 106 -1.39 10.77 -9.39
CA TYR A 106 -2.75 11.17 -9.78
C TYR A 106 -3.81 10.91 -8.70
N ILE A 107 -3.49 10.14 -7.66
CA ILE A 107 -4.32 9.98 -6.47
C ILE A 107 -4.13 11.17 -5.51
N ASN A 108 -2.92 11.74 -5.44
CA ASN A 108 -2.60 12.86 -4.53
C ASN A 108 -3.56 14.06 -4.62
N PRO A 109 -4.02 14.53 -5.80
CA PRO A 109 -5.01 15.60 -5.87
C PRO A 109 -6.34 15.27 -5.17
N PHE A 110 -6.77 14.01 -5.22
CA PHE A 110 -8.00 13.58 -4.53
C PHE A 110 -7.81 13.60 -3.02
N VAL A 111 -6.70 13.03 -2.50
CA VAL A 111 -6.45 13.02 -1.06
C VAL A 111 -6.26 14.43 -0.49
N ALA A 112 -5.67 15.35 -1.27
CA ALA A 112 -5.53 16.75 -0.90
C ALA A 112 -6.89 17.47 -0.80
N CYS A 113 -7.85 17.11 -1.65
CA CYS A 113 -9.18 17.72 -1.73
C CYS A 113 -10.26 16.92 -0.99
N SER A 114 -9.93 15.85 -0.30
CA SER A 114 -10.87 14.93 0.37
C SER A 114 -11.99 14.44 -0.57
N LYS A 115 -11.61 13.99 -1.78
CA LYS A 115 -12.52 13.47 -2.80
C LYS A 115 -12.31 11.98 -3.00
N THR A 116 -13.39 11.20 -2.96
CA THR A 116 -13.37 9.78 -3.35
C THR A 116 -13.03 9.60 -4.83
N ILE A 117 -12.61 8.42 -5.21
CA ILE A 117 -12.24 8.10 -6.60
C ILE A 117 -13.17 7.01 -7.12
N PRO A 118 -14.18 7.36 -7.98
CA PRO A 118 -15.03 6.37 -8.59
C PRO A 118 -14.24 5.54 -9.63
N PRO A 119 -14.58 4.26 -9.82
CA PRO A 119 -13.96 3.44 -10.85
C PRO A 119 -14.59 3.77 -12.22
N MET A 120 -13.86 4.47 -13.08
CA MET A 120 -14.31 4.88 -14.43
C MET A 120 -13.87 3.90 -15.52
N LEU A 121 -12.70 3.30 -15.37
CA LEU A 121 -12.15 2.35 -16.34
C LEU A 121 -12.56 0.91 -15.97
N SER A 122 -12.86 0.08 -16.97
CA SER A 122 -13.17 -1.35 -16.76
C SER A 122 -12.14 -2.07 -15.90
N ALA A 123 -10.85 -1.72 -16.09
CA ALA A 123 -9.75 -2.30 -15.33
C ALA A 123 -9.77 -1.91 -13.83
N SER A 124 -10.42 -0.80 -13.45
CA SER A 124 -10.53 -0.32 -12.07
C SER A 124 -11.80 -0.80 -11.36
N MET A 125 -12.82 -1.25 -12.11
CA MET A 125 -14.11 -1.70 -11.56
C MET A 125 -13.96 -2.76 -10.46
N GLN A 126 -12.99 -3.66 -10.59
CA GLN A 126 -12.73 -4.72 -9.62
C GLN A 126 -12.27 -4.24 -8.25
N PHE A 127 -11.79 -2.99 -8.14
CA PHE A 127 -11.33 -2.37 -6.89
C PHE A 127 -12.38 -1.44 -6.28
N GLY A 128 -13.46 -1.13 -7.02
CA GLY A 128 -14.56 -0.28 -6.57
C GLY A 128 -14.14 1.17 -6.35
N GLU A 129 -15.04 1.95 -5.75
CA GLU A 129 -14.75 3.32 -5.36
C GLU A 129 -13.78 3.35 -4.17
N LEU A 130 -12.74 4.18 -4.25
CA LEU A 130 -11.82 4.40 -3.14
C LEU A 130 -12.44 5.36 -2.11
N GLN A 131 -12.58 4.85 -0.89
CA GLN A 131 -13.15 5.56 0.26
C GLN A 131 -12.07 6.06 1.19
N TYR A 132 -12.39 7.08 2.00
CA TYR A 132 -11.53 7.60 3.06
C TYR A 132 -11.75 6.87 4.38
N HIS A 133 -10.70 6.77 5.19
CA HIS A 133 -10.88 6.60 6.63
C HIS A 133 -11.25 7.94 7.28
N ALA A 134 -11.92 7.89 8.45
CA ALA A 134 -12.20 9.08 9.24
C ALA A 134 -10.90 9.79 9.66
N GLU A 135 -10.94 11.11 9.88
CA GLU A 135 -9.75 11.87 10.26
C GLU A 135 -9.10 11.32 11.53
N ALA A 136 -7.78 11.19 11.48
CA ALA A 136 -6.91 10.72 12.55
C ALA A 136 -5.52 11.34 12.41
N ALA A 137 -4.77 11.42 13.49
CA ALA A 137 -3.39 11.84 13.43
C ALA A 137 -2.57 10.82 12.64
N HIS A 138 -1.70 11.29 11.73
CA HIS A 138 -0.80 10.42 10.96
C HIS A 138 0.07 9.58 11.91
N TYR A 139 0.36 8.35 11.49
CA TYR A 139 1.21 7.39 12.22
C TYR A 139 0.65 6.94 13.58
N SER A 140 -0.62 7.24 13.88
CA SER A 140 -1.24 6.87 15.16
C SER A 140 -1.92 5.50 15.12
N GLN A 141 -2.14 4.94 16.30
CA GLN A 141 -2.94 3.75 16.47
C GLN A 141 -4.41 3.99 16.03
N ASP A 142 -4.96 5.17 16.30
CA ASP A 142 -6.31 5.58 15.87
C ASP A 142 -6.44 5.56 14.34
N GLN A 143 -5.42 6.05 13.60
CA GLN A 143 -5.39 5.95 12.14
C GLN A 143 -5.40 4.49 11.67
N ALA A 144 -4.60 3.64 12.29
CA ALA A 144 -4.52 2.22 11.94
C ALA A 144 -5.87 1.50 12.13
N GLU A 145 -6.58 1.80 13.23
CA GLU A 145 -7.90 1.24 13.52
C GLU A 145 -8.95 1.71 12.51
N LYS A 146 -8.98 2.99 12.17
CA LYS A 146 -9.89 3.56 11.17
C LYS A 146 -9.65 3.01 9.76
N ILE A 147 -8.41 2.75 9.38
CA ILE A 147 -8.07 2.06 8.13
C ILE A 147 -8.66 0.64 8.13
N VAL A 148 -8.47 -0.10 9.23
CA VAL A 148 -9.02 -1.45 9.37
C VAL A 148 -10.56 -1.42 9.28
N ASP A 149 -11.24 -0.45 9.85
CA ASP A 149 -12.69 -0.35 9.80
C ASP A 149 -13.22 -0.14 8.38
N VAL A 150 -12.54 0.67 7.56
CA VAL A 150 -12.88 0.83 6.14
C VAL A 150 -12.63 -0.47 5.37
N LEU A 151 -11.51 -1.16 5.64
CA LEU A 151 -11.17 -2.42 4.97
C LEU A 151 -12.15 -3.55 5.30
N LYS A 152 -12.73 -3.60 6.50
CA LYS A 152 -13.78 -4.57 6.87
C LYS A 152 -14.96 -4.53 5.90
N SER A 153 -15.37 -3.35 5.46
CA SER A 153 -16.47 -3.19 4.48
C SER A 153 -16.09 -3.68 3.07
N GLN A 154 -14.81 -3.94 2.82
CA GLN A 154 -14.25 -4.36 1.54
C GLN A 154 -13.64 -5.77 1.60
N GLU A 155 -13.92 -6.55 2.64
CA GLU A 155 -13.26 -7.82 2.91
C GLU A 155 -13.39 -8.82 1.77
N GLU A 156 -14.61 -9.00 1.21
CA GLU A 156 -14.83 -9.90 0.07
C GLU A 156 -13.97 -9.52 -1.15
N ARG A 157 -13.82 -8.22 -1.40
CA ARG A 157 -12.98 -7.70 -2.50
C ARG A 157 -11.51 -7.96 -2.21
N MET A 158 -11.07 -7.74 -0.98
CA MET A 158 -9.69 -7.95 -0.55
C MET A 158 -9.27 -9.42 -0.67
N GLN A 159 -10.16 -10.36 -0.36
CA GLN A 159 -9.93 -11.80 -0.54
C GLN A 159 -9.83 -12.21 -2.03
N LYS A 160 -10.58 -11.57 -2.91
CA LYS A 160 -10.58 -11.89 -4.35
C LYS A 160 -9.51 -11.14 -5.13
N LYS A 161 -9.19 -9.93 -4.73
CA LYS A 161 -8.30 -8.99 -5.42
C LYS A 161 -7.50 -8.16 -4.42
N ALA A 162 -7.86 -6.89 -4.24
CA ALA A 162 -7.29 -5.98 -3.29
C ALA A 162 -8.36 -5.01 -2.80
N ALA A 163 -8.18 -4.49 -1.60
CA ALA A 163 -8.94 -3.38 -1.05
C ALA A 163 -8.02 -2.20 -0.77
N ALA A 164 -8.55 -0.98 -0.94
CA ALA A 164 -7.77 0.23 -0.78
C ALA A 164 -8.53 1.30 0.02
N VAL A 165 -7.78 2.09 0.77
CA VAL A 165 -8.29 3.18 1.59
C VAL A 165 -7.50 4.44 1.29
N LEU A 166 -8.18 5.55 1.00
CA LEU A 166 -7.58 6.87 0.90
C LEU A 166 -7.30 7.42 2.29
N MET A 167 -6.11 7.94 2.48
CA MET A 167 -5.65 8.56 3.73
C MET A 167 -5.73 10.08 3.56
N PRO A 168 -6.60 10.80 4.31
CA PRO A 168 -6.78 12.24 4.13
C PRO A 168 -5.46 13.01 4.14
N ARG A 169 -5.22 13.84 3.11
CA ARG A 169 -4.02 14.67 2.93
C ARG A 169 -2.69 13.91 2.99
N HIS A 170 -2.70 12.59 2.70
CA HIS A 170 -1.51 11.76 2.84
C HIS A 170 -1.28 10.89 1.60
N GLY A 171 -2.11 9.90 1.34
CA GLY A 171 -1.91 8.96 0.24
C GLY A 171 -2.95 7.85 0.22
N ILE A 172 -2.51 6.67 -0.15
CA ILE A 172 -3.36 5.46 -0.22
C ILE A 172 -2.71 4.31 0.56
N ILE A 173 -3.51 3.47 1.19
CA ILE A 173 -3.08 2.18 1.68
C ILE A 173 -3.88 1.07 1.00
N VAL A 174 -3.19 0.02 0.55
CA VAL A 174 -3.76 -1.11 -0.19
C VAL A 174 -3.40 -2.41 0.49
N ALA A 175 -4.38 -3.28 0.71
CA ALA A 175 -4.20 -4.63 1.26
C ALA A 175 -4.66 -5.69 0.27
N SER A 176 -3.92 -6.79 0.17
CA SER A 176 -4.19 -7.90 -0.74
C SER A 176 -3.60 -9.21 -0.23
N MET A 177 -4.01 -10.31 -0.83
CA MET A 177 -3.41 -11.63 -0.56
C MET A 177 -1.98 -11.78 -1.07
N ASN A 178 -1.52 -10.93 -2.00
CA ASN A 178 -0.13 -10.96 -2.50
C ASN A 178 0.31 -9.59 -3.02
N LEU A 179 1.63 -9.39 -3.06
CA LEU A 179 2.23 -8.10 -3.36
C LEU A 179 1.95 -7.62 -4.80
N MET A 180 1.93 -8.53 -5.77
CA MET A 180 1.69 -8.14 -7.17
C MET A 180 0.25 -7.67 -7.41
N THR A 181 -0.71 -8.26 -6.71
CA THR A 181 -2.12 -7.81 -6.78
C THR A 181 -2.30 -6.46 -6.07
N ALA A 182 -1.58 -6.21 -4.97
CA ALA A 182 -1.58 -4.90 -4.32
C ALA A 182 -0.99 -3.82 -5.26
N LEU A 183 0.14 -4.11 -5.92
CA LEU A 183 0.75 -3.23 -6.93
C LEU A 183 -0.20 -2.96 -8.10
N ASP A 184 -0.86 -3.99 -8.65
CA ASP A 184 -1.85 -3.86 -9.73
C ASP A 184 -2.98 -2.90 -9.33
N CYS A 185 -3.45 -2.99 -8.08
CA CYS A 185 -4.45 -2.06 -7.55
C CYS A 185 -3.93 -0.61 -7.55
N VAL A 186 -2.75 -0.36 -6.97
CA VAL A 186 -2.15 1.00 -6.95
C VAL A 186 -2.03 1.57 -8.35
N GLN A 187 -1.47 0.80 -9.29
CA GLN A 187 -1.22 1.24 -10.66
C GLN A 187 -2.51 1.55 -11.42
N ARG A 188 -3.50 0.64 -11.38
CA ARG A 188 -4.78 0.83 -12.08
C ARG A 188 -5.59 1.95 -11.48
N MET A 189 -5.61 2.09 -10.15
CA MET A 189 -6.33 3.18 -9.50
C MET A 189 -5.64 4.53 -9.72
N ASN A 190 -4.30 4.58 -9.83
CA ASN A 190 -3.59 5.80 -10.24
C ASN A 190 -3.95 6.23 -11.67
N THR A 191 -3.97 5.29 -12.62
CA THR A 191 -4.42 5.56 -14.00
C THR A 191 -5.89 5.99 -14.06
N ASN A 192 -6.76 5.34 -13.28
CA ASN A 192 -8.16 5.70 -13.16
C ASN A 192 -8.34 7.11 -12.56
N ALA A 193 -7.57 7.47 -11.54
CA ALA A 193 -7.58 8.81 -10.95
C ALA A 193 -7.23 9.88 -11.99
N PHE A 194 -6.22 9.64 -12.83
CA PHE A 194 -5.94 10.53 -13.97
C PHE A 194 -7.14 10.68 -14.91
N THR A 195 -7.81 9.57 -15.24
CA THR A 195 -9.02 9.60 -16.11
C THR A 195 -10.11 10.45 -15.48
N VAL A 196 -10.38 10.32 -14.18
CA VAL A 196 -11.37 11.14 -13.45
C VAL A 196 -11.00 12.64 -13.48
N LEU A 197 -9.70 12.95 -13.37
CA LEU A 197 -9.23 14.36 -13.47
C LEU A 197 -9.37 14.90 -14.89
N ALA A 198 -8.94 14.10 -15.89
CA ALA A 198 -8.83 14.54 -17.27
C ALA A 198 -10.19 14.67 -17.98
N GLN A 199 -11.24 13.96 -17.54
CA GLN A 199 -12.55 14.06 -18.17
C GLN A 199 -13.09 15.51 -18.20
N LYS A 200 -12.76 16.34 -17.21
CA LYS A 200 -13.13 17.76 -17.16
C LYS A 200 -12.50 18.61 -18.26
N TRP A 201 -11.48 18.09 -18.95
CA TRP A 201 -10.85 18.77 -20.09
C TRP A 201 -11.53 18.42 -21.41
N LEU A 202 -12.46 17.47 -21.40
CA LEU A 202 -13.21 17.01 -22.56
C LEU A 202 -14.64 17.62 -22.62
N GLU A 203 -15.07 18.29 -21.56
CA GLU A 203 -16.33 19.08 -21.46
C GLU A 203 -16.10 20.51 -21.96
#